data_a5158fb411b26ec2fb7e962c44e88fe2
#
_entry.id   a5158fb411b26ec2fb7e962c44e88fe2
#
_cell.length_a   1.000
_cell.length_b   1.000
_cell.length_c   1.000
_cell.angle_alpha   90.00
_cell.angle_beta   90.00
_cell.angle_gamma   90.00
#
_symmetry.space_group_name_H-M   'P 1'
#
loop_
_entity.id
_entity.type
_entity.pdbx_description
1 polymer ?
#
loop_
_entity_poly.entity_id
_entity_poly.type
_entity_poly.pdbx_seq_one_letter_code
_entity_poly.pdbx_strand_id
1 'polypeptide(L)'
;METDRKQIDLFLQKCDELMQAGFVLADTKIGELLKSIAASDLLYAFFRDVTQKFDYPGAKRRYMNYAPQGTHGRRRLLFPGDVEERLAFVFCLLVDFDAGRIDLGAFLQEYFYEDGSVYGSFYAFSNQVIKPFKSAVRTMFR
;
A
#
# COMPACT_ATOMS: atom_id res chain seq x y z
N MET A 1 -22.10 -0.37 -13.30
CA MET A 1 -21.91 0.52 -14.45
C MET A 1 -20.64 0.16 -15.19
N GLU A 2 -20.68 0.22 -16.50
CA GLU A 2 -19.54 -0.14 -17.33
C GLU A 2 -18.33 0.78 -17.09
N THR A 3 -18.58 2.09 -16.89
CA THR A 3 -17.53 3.04 -16.62
C THR A 3 -16.84 2.73 -15.30
N ASP A 4 -17.60 2.39 -14.26
CA ASP A 4 -17.04 2.01 -12.98
C ASP A 4 -16.17 0.76 -13.10
N ARG A 5 -16.65 -0.23 -13.86
CA ARG A 5 -15.89 -1.47 -14.07
C ARG A 5 -14.57 -1.19 -14.79
N LYS A 6 -14.56 -0.35 -15.80
CA LYS A 6 -13.35 0.01 -16.53
C LYS A 6 -12.34 0.71 -15.61
N GLN A 7 -12.82 1.59 -14.74
CA GLN A 7 -11.98 2.31 -13.82
C GLN A 7 -11.39 1.37 -12.76
N ILE A 8 -12.18 0.41 -12.29
CA ILE A 8 -11.68 -0.59 -11.36
C ILE A 8 -10.65 -1.48 -12.05
N ASP A 9 -10.91 -1.91 -13.28
CA ASP A 9 -9.95 -2.71 -14.04
C ASP A 9 -8.65 -1.95 -14.25
N LEU A 10 -8.71 -0.65 -14.49
CA LEU A 10 -7.50 0.17 -14.60
C LEU A 10 -6.73 0.20 -13.28
N PHE A 11 -7.43 0.36 -12.15
CA PHE A 11 -6.79 0.31 -10.85
C PHE A 11 -6.07 -1.03 -10.63
N LEU A 12 -6.74 -2.14 -10.95
CA LEU A 12 -6.14 -3.48 -10.78
C LEU A 12 -4.91 -3.63 -11.66
N GLN A 13 -4.96 -3.11 -12.90
CA GLN A 13 -3.81 -3.10 -13.79
C GLN A 13 -2.66 -2.29 -13.22
N LYS A 14 -2.94 -1.13 -12.61
CA LYS A 14 -1.90 -0.30 -12.01
C LYS A 14 -1.24 -0.98 -10.81
N CYS A 15 -1.99 -1.78 -10.05
CA CYS A 15 -1.42 -2.61 -9.00
C CYS A 15 -0.42 -3.61 -9.59
N ASP A 16 -0.79 -4.28 -10.67
CA ASP A 16 0.08 -5.25 -11.33
C ASP A 16 1.34 -4.58 -11.89
N GLU A 17 1.18 -3.41 -12.51
CA GLU A 17 2.32 -2.65 -13.04
C GLU A 17 3.29 -2.26 -11.94
N LEU A 18 2.77 -1.85 -10.78
CA LEU A 18 3.63 -1.52 -9.64
C LEU A 18 4.42 -2.72 -9.18
N MET A 19 3.76 -3.88 -9.02
CA MET A 19 4.44 -5.08 -8.56
C MET A 19 5.49 -5.57 -9.54
N GLN A 20 5.26 -5.38 -10.83
CA GLN A 20 6.17 -5.85 -11.89
C GLN A 20 7.32 -4.87 -12.18
N ALA A 21 7.13 -3.60 -11.85
CA ALA A 21 8.10 -2.56 -12.22
C ALA A 21 9.41 -2.65 -11.44
N GLY A 22 9.38 -3.17 -10.23
CA GLY A 22 10.55 -3.20 -9.36
C GLY A 22 10.78 -1.87 -8.66
N PHE A 23 11.80 -1.85 -7.81
CA PHE A 23 12.03 -0.72 -6.91
C PHE A 23 12.33 0.59 -7.66
N VAL A 24 13.10 0.51 -8.74
CA VAL A 24 13.59 1.73 -9.44
C VAL A 24 12.43 2.58 -9.95
N LEU A 25 11.37 1.95 -10.44
CA LEU A 25 10.21 2.66 -10.99
C LEU A 25 9.04 2.74 -10.00
N ALA A 26 9.25 2.27 -8.77
CA ALA A 26 8.15 2.16 -7.82
C ALA A 26 7.48 3.50 -7.52
N ASP A 27 8.26 4.57 -7.34
CA ASP A 27 7.69 5.89 -7.04
C ASP A 27 6.74 6.35 -8.15
N THR A 28 7.17 6.20 -9.40
CA THR A 28 6.34 6.54 -10.56
C THR A 28 5.07 5.71 -10.60
N LYS A 29 5.20 4.41 -10.37
CA LYS A 29 4.06 3.49 -10.42
C LYS A 29 3.09 3.69 -9.26
N ILE A 30 3.59 4.05 -8.08
CA ILE A 30 2.72 4.42 -6.96
C ILE A 30 1.89 5.64 -7.33
N GLY A 31 2.52 6.67 -7.92
CA GLY A 31 1.80 7.85 -8.37
C GLY A 31 0.71 7.52 -9.38
N GLU A 32 1.00 6.65 -10.35
CA GLU A 32 0.01 6.21 -11.34
C GLU A 32 -1.14 5.46 -10.69
N LEU A 33 -0.84 4.60 -9.72
CA LEU A 33 -1.86 3.87 -8.98
C LEU A 33 -2.80 4.82 -8.24
N LEU A 34 -2.24 5.80 -7.54
CA LEU A 34 -3.04 6.79 -6.81
C LEU A 34 -3.90 7.63 -7.77
N LYS A 35 -3.38 7.97 -8.95
CA LYS A 35 -4.16 8.68 -9.96
C LYS A 35 -5.33 7.84 -10.46
N SER A 36 -5.16 6.52 -10.58
CA SER A 36 -6.26 5.65 -11.00
C SER A 36 -7.37 5.61 -9.97
N ILE A 37 -7.02 5.70 -8.68
CA ILE A 37 -8.02 5.80 -7.61
C ILE A 37 -8.76 7.13 -7.72
N ALA A 38 -8.03 8.24 -7.88
CA ALA A 38 -8.64 9.57 -7.98
C ALA A 38 -9.55 9.70 -9.21
N ALA A 39 -9.24 8.99 -10.28
CA ALA A 39 -10.04 9.03 -11.51
C ALA A 39 -11.31 8.19 -11.44
N SER A 40 -11.43 7.30 -10.45
CA SER A 40 -12.61 6.46 -10.27
C SER A 40 -13.50 7.08 -9.20
N ASP A 41 -14.71 7.50 -9.58
CA ASP A 41 -15.66 8.06 -8.61
C ASP A 41 -15.93 7.08 -7.47
N LEU A 42 -16.07 5.80 -7.81
CA LEU A 42 -16.37 4.77 -6.83
C LEU A 42 -15.21 4.56 -5.85
N LEU A 43 -13.99 4.41 -6.36
CA LEU A 43 -12.82 4.21 -5.50
C LEU A 43 -12.47 5.48 -4.73
N TYR A 44 -12.58 6.63 -5.35
CA TYR A 44 -12.34 7.90 -4.67
C TYR A 44 -13.26 8.07 -3.47
N ALA A 45 -14.56 7.83 -3.67
CA ALA A 45 -15.53 7.94 -2.59
C ALA A 45 -15.22 6.94 -1.46
N PHE A 46 -14.88 5.71 -1.82
CA PHE A 46 -14.57 4.69 -0.82
C PHE A 46 -13.36 5.08 0.02
N PHE A 47 -12.24 5.43 -0.61
CA PHE A 47 -11.03 5.76 0.13
C PHE A 47 -11.16 7.06 0.90
N ARG A 48 -11.90 8.04 0.37
CA ARG A 48 -12.19 9.26 1.12
C ARG A 48 -12.93 8.92 2.42
N ASP A 49 -13.94 8.07 2.33
CA ASP A 49 -14.78 7.76 3.50
C ASP A 49 -14.01 6.95 4.54
N VAL A 50 -13.28 5.91 4.10
CA VAL A 50 -12.55 5.07 5.08
C VAL A 50 -11.39 5.82 5.71
N THR A 51 -10.72 6.72 4.98
CA THR A 51 -9.59 7.48 5.55
C THR A 51 -10.06 8.57 6.49
N GLN A 52 -11.25 9.13 6.28
CA GLN A 52 -11.81 10.12 7.22
C GLN A 52 -12.07 9.52 8.60
N LYS A 53 -12.40 8.24 8.66
CA LYS A 53 -12.71 7.53 9.89
C LYS A 53 -11.48 6.88 10.52
N PHE A 54 -10.35 6.89 9.83
CA PHE A 54 -9.16 6.13 10.22
C PHE A 54 -8.15 7.04 10.90
N ASP A 55 -7.70 6.62 12.09
CA ASP A 55 -6.64 7.34 12.82
C ASP A 55 -5.28 6.84 12.33
N TYR A 56 -4.81 7.43 11.24
CA TYR A 56 -3.54 7.01 10.64
C TYR A 56 -2.33 7.26 11.57
N PRO A 57 -2.18 8.44 12.22
CA PRO A 57 -1.07 8.60 13.17
C PRO A 57 -1.07 7.56 14.27
N GLY A 58 -2.24 7.23 14.82
CA GLY A 58 -2.37 6.19 15.84
C GLY A 58 -2.03 4.81 15.30
N ALA A 59 -2.45 4.52 14.07
CA ALA A 59 -2.15 3.26 13.43
C ALA A 59 -0.65 3.10 13.19
N LYS A 60 0.03 4.17 12.77
CA LYS A 60 1.49 4.11 12.60
C LYS A 60 2.18 3.76 13.93
N ARG A 61 1.74 4.36 15.03
CA ARG A 61 2.32 4.05 16.35
C ARG A 61 2.07 2.61 16.74
N ARG A 62 0.88 2.07 16.43
CA ARG A 62 0.50 0.72 16.84
C ARG A 62 1.11 -0.36 15.96
N TYR A 63 1.13 -0.15 14.64
CA TYR A 63 1.45 -1.21 13.69
C TYR A 63 2.85 -1.10 13.10
N MET A 64 3.46 0.08 13.12
CA MET A 64 4.79 0.28 12.54
C MET A 64 5.91 0.33 13.57
N ASN A 65 5.58 0.39 14.86
CA ASN A 65 6.60 0.44 15.90
C ASN A 65 6.81 -0.90 16.61
N TYR A 66 6.20 -1.97 16.07
CA TYR A 66 6.36 -3.30 16.64
C TYR A 66 7.74 -3.85 16.32
N ALA A 67 8.50 -4.20 17.35
CA ALA A 67 9.84 -4.77 17.22
C ALA A 67 9.91 -6.08 17.99
N PRO A 68 9.66 -7.23 17.33
CA PRO A 68 9.71 -8.53 18.02
C PRO A 68 11.11 -8.83 18.55
N GLN A 69 11.18 -9.59 19.65
CA GLN A 69 12.45 -10.04 20.18
C GLN A 69 13.19 -10.87 19.13
N GLY A 70 14.51 -10.72 19.09
CA GLY A 70 15.34 -11.50 18.19
C GLY A 70 15.42 -10.98 16.77
N THR A 71 14.87 -9.81 16.49
CA THR A 71 14.89 -9.23 15.14
C THR A 71 16.05 -8.24 14.96
N HIS A 72 16.98 -8.19 15.88
CA HIS A 72 18.14 -7.28 15.84
C HIS A 72 17.72 -5.81 15.72
N GLY A 73 16.64 -5.43 16.41
CA GLY A 73 16.16 -4.06 16.41
C GLY A 73 15.32 -3.68 15.20
N ARG A 74 15.12 -4.59 14.24
CA ARG A 74 14.27 -4.31 13.10
C ARG A 74 12.81 -4.36 13.49
N ARG A 75 12.05 -3.44 12.91
CA ARG A 75 10.62 -3.37 13.17
C ARG A 75 9.85 -4.27 12.20
N ARG A 76 8.69 -4.68 12.64
CA ARG A 76 7.80 -5.47 11.81
C ARG A 76 6.55 -4.64 11.53
N LEU A 77 6.12 -4.61 10.27
CA LEU A 77 4.88 -3.97 9.91
C LEU A 77 3.72 -4.92 10.17
N LEU A 78 2.78 -4.48 10.98
CA LEU A 78 1.54 -5.21 11.25
C LEU A 78 0.40 -4.47 10.57
N PHE A 79 -0.75 -5.13 10.45
CA PHE A 79 -1.91 -4.56 9.79
C PHE A 79 -3.15 -4.68 10.66
N PRO A 80 -4.09 -3.70 10.58
CA PRO A 80 -5.39 -3.85 11.23
C PRO A 80 -6.10 -5.12 10.77
N GLY A 81 -6.88 -5.74 11.65
CA GLY A 81 -7.65 -6.92 11.29
C GLY A 81 -8.85 -6.63 10.42
N ASP A 82 -9.44 -5.43 10.57
CA ASP A 82 -10.58 -5.02 9.77
C ASP A 82 -10.14 -4.66 8.35
N VAL A 83 -10.89 -5.16 7.34
CA VAL A 83 -10.52 -4.96 5.93
C VAL A 83 -10.51 -3.50 5.54
N GLU A 84 -11.54 -2.72 5.94
CA GLU A 84 -11.60 -1.31 5.57
C GLU A 84 -10.48 -0.51 6.22
N GLU A 85 -10.17 -0.79 7.49
CA GLU A 85 -9.06 -0.13 8.17
C GLU A 85 -7.72 -0.49 7.54
N ARG A 86 -7.55 -1.75 7.14
CA ARG A 86 -6.34 -2.19 6.47
C ARG A 86 -6.17 -1.50 5.13
N LEU A 87 -7.25 -1.38 4.35
CA LEU A 87 -7.20 -0.66 3.07
C LEU A 87 -6.87 0.81 3.29
N ALA A 88 -7.47 1.44 4.31
CA ALA A 88 -7.16 2.83 4.66
C ALA A 88 -5.69 2.99 5.04
N PHE A 89 -5.15 2.06 5.82
CA PHE A 89 -3.76 2.10 6.26
C PHE A 89 -2.79 2.02 5.07
N VAL A 90 -3.01 1.05 4.19
CA VAL A 90 -2.16 0.89 3.00
C VAL A 90 -2.27 2.11 2.09
N PHE A 91 -3.48 2.61 1.88
CA PHE A 91 -3.68 3.81 1.06
C PHE A 91 -2.89 5.00 1.63
N CYS A 92 -2.97 5.22 2.94
CA CYS A 92 -2.24 6.31 3.58
C CYS A 92 -0.72 6.14 3.45
N LEU A 93 -0.22 4.91 3.55
CA LEU A 93 1.19 4.63 3.32
C LEU A 93 1.61 4.99 1.89
N LEU A 94 0.79 4.59 0.91
CA LEU A 94 1.09 4.90 -0.50
C LEU A 94 1.12 6.41 -0.74
N VAL A 95 0.20 7.15 -0.13
CA VAL A 95 0.17 8.62 -0.21
C VAL A 95 1.45 9.20 0.41
N ASP A 96 1.89 8.68 1.54
CA ASP A 96 3.11 9.15 2.19
C ASP A 96 4.35 8.89 1.33
N PHE A 97 4.42 7.72 0.66
CA PHE A 97 5.52 7.45 -0.27
C PHE A 97 5.49 8.43 -1.44
N ASP A 98 4.31 8.65 -2.04
CA ASP A 98 4.16 9.53 -3.20
C ASP A 98 4.50 10.98 -2.85
N ALA A 99 4.13 11.41 -1.65
CA ALA A 99 4.39 12.79 -1.19
C ALA A 99 5.82 12.97 -0.65
N GLY A 100 6.59 11.91 -0.56
CA GLY A 100 7.96 11.99 -0.02
C GLY A 100 8.04 12.12 1.49
N ARG A 101 6.93 11.90 2.20
CA ARG A 101 6.94 11.94 3.66
C ARG A 101 7.56 10.71 4.28
N ILE A 102 7.52 9.59 3.56
CA ILE A 102 8.24 8.36 3.94
C ILE A 102 9.09 7.98 2.74
N ASP A 103 10.39 7.77 2.98
CA ASP A 103 11.28 7.29 1.93
C ASP A 103 11.06 5.79 1.74
N LEU A 104 10.69 5.39 0.54
CA LEU A 104 10.35 3.99 0.26
C LEU A 104 11.54 3.06 0.52
N GLY A 105 12.73 3.46 0.06
CA GLY A 105 13.92 2.63 0.26
C GLY A 105 14.22 2.37 1.73
N ALA A 106 14.17 3.41 2.56
CA ALA A 106 14.39 3.28 4.00
C ALA A 106 13.30 2.43 4.65
N PHE A 107 12.04 2.62 4.23
CA PHE A 107 10.92 1.84 4.72
C PHE A 107 11.11 0.35 4.43
N LEU A 108 11.53 0.02 3.22
CA LEU A 108 11.75 -1.37 2.81
C LEU A 108 12.89 -2.00 3.62
N GLN A 109 13.96 -1.26 3.86
CA GLN A 109 15.07 -1.77 4.66
C GLN A 109 14.66 -2.03 6.11
N GLU A 110 13.76 -1.23 6.64
CA GLU A 110 13.34 -1.37 8.04
C GLU A 110 12.30 -2.48 8.22
N TYR A 111 11.32 -2.58 7.33
CA TYR A 111 10.16 -3.46 7.51
C TYR A 111 10.16 -4.71 6.65
N PHE A 112 10.89 -4.71 5.54
CA PHE A 112 10.89 -5.81 4.56
C PHE A 112 12.29 -6.24 4.19
N TYR A 113 13.23 -6.19 5.12
CA TYR A 113 14.62 -6.52 4.87
C TYR A 113 14.77 -7.94 4.33
N GLU A 114 15.50 -8.07 3.21
CA GLU A 114 15.79 -9.36 2.57
C GLU A 114 17.26 -9.33 2.10
N ASP A 115 18.15 -9.94 2.88
CA ASP A 115 19.57 -10.11 2.54
C ASP A 115 20.29 -8.84 2.06
N GLY A 116 19.85 -7.68 2.55
CA GLY A 116 20.43 -6.40 2.15
C GLY A 116 20.05 -5.92 0.76
N SER A 117 19.22 -6.67 0.03
CA SER A 117 18.81 -6.31 -1.32
C SER A 117 17.52 -5.50 -1.30
N VAL A 118 17.56 -4.28 -1.84
CA VAL A 118 16.36 -3.47 -1.96
C VAL A 118 15.36 -4.09 -2.95
N TYR A 119 15.85 -4.82 -3.94
CA TYR A 119 14.97 -5.50 -4.89
C TYR A 119 14.20 -6.64 -4.22
N GLY A 120 14.88 -7.44 -3.39
CA GLY A 120 14.22 -8.50 -2.62
C GLY A 120 13.23 -7.94 -1.63
N SER A 121 13.57 -6.83 -0.97
CA SER A 121 12.66 -6.16 -0.04
C SER A 121 11.42 -5.64 -0.75
N PHE A 122 11.58 -5.08 -1.95
CA PHE A 122 10.44 -4.61 -2.73
C PHE A 122 9.55 -5.76 -3.17
N TYR A 123 10.16 -6.90 -3.54
CA TYR A 123 9.39 -8.09 -3.88
C TYR A 123 8.54 -8.57 -2.70
N ALA A 124 9.13 -8.61 -1.49
CA ALA A 124 8.41 -8.98 -0.29
C ALA A 124 7.26 -8.01 0.00
N PHE A 125 7.51 -6.71 -0.13
CA PHE A 125 6.51 -5.67 0.03
C PHE A 125 5.35 -5.88 -0.96
N SER A 126 5.67 -6.13 -2.23
CA SER A 126 4.66 -6.35 -3.26
C SER A 126 3.75 -7.53 -2.90
N ASN A 127 4.34 -8.64 -2.46
CA ASN A 127 3.57 -9.83 -2.12
C ASN A 127 2.78 -9.69 -0.82
N GLN A 128 3.30 -8.97 0.16
CA GLN A 128 2.68 -8.88 1.48
C GLN A 128 1.75 -7.69 1.65
N VAL A 129 1.91 -6.64 0.84
CA VAL A 129 1.14 -5.41 0.97
C VAL A 129 0.30 -5.13 -0.28
N ILE A 130 0.92 -5.04 -1.43
CA ILE A 130 0.22 -4.61 -2.66
C ILE A 130 -0.73 -5.69 -3.17
N LYS A 131 -0.30 -6.95 -3.19
CA LYS A 131 -1.13 -8.04 -3.67
C LYS A 131 -2.39 -8.23 -2.83
N PRO A 132 -2.33 -8.26 -1.49
CA PRO A 132 -3.55 -8.29 -0.68
C PRO A 132 -4.42 -7.04 -0.83
N PHE A 133 -3.81 -5.86 -0.99
CA PHE A 133 -4.53 -4.62 -1.22
C PHE A 133 -5.35 -4.71 -2.52
N LYS A 134 -4.71 -5.13 -3.59
CA LYS A 134 -5.38 -5.35 -4.88
C LYS A 134 -6.53 -6.35 -4.75
N SER A 135 -6.27 -7.49 -4.09
CA SER A 135 -7.27 -8.56 -3.94
C SER A 135 -8.48 -8.10 -3.15
N ALA A 136 -8.26 -7.32 -2.09
CA ALA A 136 -9.36 -6.81 -1.27
C ALA A 136 -10.25 -5.85 -2.07
N VAL A 137 -9.64 -4.94 -2.84
CA VAL A 137 -10.42 -4.01 -3.66
C VAL A 137 -11.19 -4.78 -4.74
N ARG A 138 -10.56 -5.75 -5.37
CA ARG A 138 -11.24 -6.57 -6.38
C ARG A 138 -12.45 -7.28 -5.80
N THR A 139 -12.30 -7.87 -4.61
CA THR A 139 -13.39 -8.57 -3.96
C THR A 139 -14.55 -7.63 -3.63
N MET A 140 -14.25 -6.40 -3.18
CA MET A 140 -15.28 -5.46 -2.76
C MET A 140 -16.02 -4.82 -3.94
N PHE A 141 -15.34 -4.59 -5.08
CA PHE A 141 -15.89 -3.76 -6.15
C PHE A 141 -16.06 -4.51 -7.48
N ARG A 142 -15.65 -5.75 -7.55
CA ARG A 142 -15.76 -6.52 -8.74
C ARG A 142 -16.25 -7.95 -8.44
#